data_c12d947c432aaad0a6e28dd76c6ebd8b
#
_entry.id   c12d947c432aaad0a6e28dd76c6ebd8b
#
_cell.length_a   1.000
_cell.length_b   1.000
_cell.length_c   1.000
_cell.angle_alpha   90.00
_cell.angle_beta   90.00
_cell.angle_gamma   90.00
#
_symmetry.space_group_name_H-M   'P 1'
#
loop_
_entity.id
_entity.type
_entity.pdbx_description
1 polymer ?
#
loop_
_entity_poly.entity_id
_entity_poly.type
_entity_poly.pdbx_seq_one_letter_code
_entity_poly.pdbx_strand_id
1 'polypeptide(L)'
;MSDEFYRIQRLPPYVFAEVNAMKAAARGRGEDIIDLGMGNPDGSPPSHVIDKLAEVARKPHAHRYSASRGIPGLRKAHAAYYKRRFGVTLDPDREVIVTLGSKEGLANLAQAITAPGDVV
;
A
#
# COMPACT_ATOMS: atom_id res chain seq x y z
N MET A 1 -26.27 27.86 12.39
CA MET A 1 -25.94 26.49 12.79
C MET A 1 -24.47 26.34 12.49
N SER A 2 -23.63 26.03 13.47
CA SER A 2 -22.19 25.82 13.24
C SER A 2 -22.04 24.50 12.48
N ASP A 3 -21.47 24.57 11.30
CA ASP A 3 -21.17 23.39 10.46
C ASP A 3 -19.99 22.53 11.02
N GLU A 4 -19.80 22.60 12.34
CA GLU A 4 -18.71 21.94 13.02
C GLU A 4 -19.16 20.56 13.53
N PHE A 5 -18.66 19.51 12.91
CA PHE A 5 -18.95 18.13 13.30
C PHE A 5 -18.15 17.74 14.55
N TYR A 6 -18.84 17.41 15.63
CA TYR A 6 -18.29 17.06 16.94
C TYR A 6 -17.12 16.05 16.90
N ARG A 7 -17.23 15.02 16.06
CA ARG A 7 -16.18 14.01 15.94
C ARG A 7 -14.92 14.54 15.25
N ILE A 8 -15.08 15.45 14.28
CA ILE A 8 -13.95 16.05 13.55
C ILE A 8 -13.17 17.00 14.45
N GLN A 9 -13.86 17.78 15.28
CA GLN A 9 -13.22 18.69 16.25
C GLN A 9 -12.32 17.98 17.26
N ARG A 10 -12.57 16.71 17.53
CA ARG A 10 -11.80 15.89 18.47
C ARG A 10 -10.64 15.13 17.84
N LEU A 11 -10.49 15.19 16.54
CA LEU A 11 -9.34 14.55 15.86
C LEU A 11 -8.08 15.38 16.20
N PRO A 12 -7.00 14.70 16.63
CA PRO A 12 -5.71 15.38 16.78
C PRO A 12 -5.22 15.85 15.41
N PRO A 13 -4.42 16.93 15.36
CA PRO A 13 -3.78 17.35 14.13
C PRO A 13 -3.00 16.20 13.49
N TYR A 14 -3.06 16.11 12.17
CA TYR A 14 -2.25 15.12 11.46
C TYR A 14 -0.80 15.60 11.38
N VAL A 15 0.04 15.04 12.26
CA VAL A 15 1.43 15.47 12.48
C VAL A 15 2.23 15.59 11.19
N PHE A 16 2.07 14.66 10.24
CA PHE A 16 2.78 14.75 8.96
C PHE A 16 2.35 15.94 8.10
N ALA A 17 1.11 16.41 8.20
CA ALA A 17 0.68 17.61 7.50
C ALA A 17 1.39 18.85 8.07
N GLU A 18 1.52 18.95 9.40
CA GLU A 18 2.24 20.04 10.06
C GLU A 18 3.73 20.03 9.70
N VAL A 19 4.38 18.87 9.81
CA VAL A 19 5.79 18.71 9.44
C VAL A 19 6.03 19.07 7.97
N ASN A 20 5.15 18.64 7.07
CA ASN A 20 5.27 18.96 5.66
C ASN A 20 5.09 20.46 5.39
N ALA A 21 4.18 21.12 6.10
CA ALA A 21 3.99 22.59 6.03
C ALA A 21 5.25 23.31 6.52
N MET A 22 5.84 22.87 7.63
CA MET A 22 7.08 23.45 8.16
C MET A 22 8.25 23.28 7.16
N LYS A 23 8.42 22.09 6.57
CA LYS A 23 9.42 21.84 5.54
C LYS A 23 9.21 22.72 4.30
N ALA A 24 7.98 22.86 3.84
CA ALA A 24 7.66 23.71 2.70
C ALA A 24 7.99 25.19 2.98
N ALA A 25 7.65 25.68 4.17
CA ALA A 25 7.96 27.04 4.59
C ALA A 25 9.49 27.29 4.68
N ALA A 26 10.24 26.34 5.22
CA ALA A 26 11.72 26.43 5.33
C ALA A 26 12.36 26.45 3.93
N ARG A 27 11.95 25.56 3.02
CA ARG A 27 12.41 25.57 1.63
C ARG A 27 12.05 26.87 0.90
N GLY A 28 10.87 27.42 1.18
CA GLY A 28 10.46 28.73 0.64
C GLY A 28 11.33 29.90 1.09
N ARG A 29 12.03 29.79 2.23
CA ARG A 29 13.04 30.74 2.72
C ARG A 29 14.44 30.45 2.16
N GLY A 30 14.61 29.45 1.31
CA GLY A 30 15.91 29.07 0.76
C GLY A 30 16.77 28.18 1.66
N GLU A 31 16.18 27.61 2.72
CA GLU A 31 16.91 26.69 3.62
C GLU A 31 17.12 25.32 2.94
N ASP A 32 18.33 24.79 3.06
CA ASP A 32 18.67 23.44 2.61
C ASP A 32 18.21 22.40 3.67
N ILE A 33 17.07 21.74 3.37
CA ILE A 33 16.46 20.81 4.31
C ILE A 33 16.85 19.37 3.97
N ILE A 34 17.54 18.72 4.87
CA ILE A 34 17.78 17.27 4.85
C ILE A 34 16.64 16.58 5.57
N ASP A 35 15.80 15.87 4.82
CA ASP A 35 14.58 15.22 5.33
C ASP A 35 14.86 13.76 5.71
N LEU A 36 15.00 13.50 7.00
CA LEU A 36 15.12 12.15 7.57
C LEU A 36 13.81 11.65 8.21
N GLY A 37 12.73 12.39 8.05
CA GLY A 37 11.45 12.12 8.74
C GLY A 37 10.61 11.00 8.10
N MET A 38 10.85 10.65 6.83
CA MET A 38 10.08 9.62 6.15
C MET A 38 10.98 8.79 5.24
N GLY A 39 10.96 7.47 5.44
CA GLY A 39 11.70 6.51 4.63
C GLY A 39 11.02 6.22 3.29
N ASN A 40 10.85 7.23 2.44
CA ASN A 40 10.37 7.02 1.08
C ASN A 40 11.52 6.51 0.19
N PRO A 41 11.27 5.49 -0.63
CA PRO A 41 12.22 5.13 -1.68
C PRO A 41 12.44 6.32 -2.62
N ASP A 42 13.69 6.63 -2.91
CA ASP A 42 14.09 7.70 -3.84
C ASP A 42 14.38 7.18 -5.25
N GLY A 43 14.55 5.86 -5.39
CA GLY A 43 14.76 5.19 -6.66
C GLY A 43 13.45 4.90 -7.41
N SER A 44 13.50 5.01 -8.74
CA SER A 44 12.39 4.59 -9.60
C SER A 44 12.30 3.05 -9.67
N PRO A 45 11.09 2.49 -9.91
CA PRO A 45 10.97 1.08 -10.24
C PRO A 45 11.79 0.73 -11.51
N PRO A 46 12.21 -0.52 -11.69
CA PRO A 46 12.87 -0.96 -12.92
C PRO A 46 12.03 -0.64 -14.16
N SER A 47 12.67 -0.22 -15.26
CA SER A 47 11.97 0.23 -16.48
C SER A 47 10.96 -0.78 -17.01
N HIS A 48 11.32 -2.08 -17.00
CA HIS A 48 10.41 -3.14 -17.46
C HIS A 48 9.10 -3.24 -16.66
N VAL A 49 9.07 -2.80 -15.40
CA VAL A 49 7.86 -2.75 -14.57
C VAL A 49 7.00 -1.57 -15.02
N ILE A 50 7.62 -0.42 -15.26
CA ILE A 50 6.93 0.80 -15.75
C ILE A 50 6.33 0.55 -17.13
N ASP A 51 7.11 -0.04 -18.03
CA ASP A 51 6.69 -0.35 -19.41
C ASP A 51 5.50 -1.33 -19.41
N LYS A 52 5.56 -2.35 -18.54
CA LYS A 52 4.48 -3.32 -18.40
C LYS A 52 3.21 -2.69 -17.84
N LEU A 53 3.33 -1.82 -16.88
CA LEU A 53 2.19 -1.05 -16.34
C LEU A 53 1.54 -0.20 -17.45
N ALA A 54 2.35 0.54 -18.21
CA ALA A 54 1.88 1.38 -19.31
C ALA A 54 1.22 0.57 -20.43
N GLU A 55 1.79 -0.59 -20.77
CA GLU A 55 1.19 -1.52 -21.75
C GLU A 55 -0.19 -2.00 -21.30
N VAL A 56 -0.30 -2.46 -20.04
CA VAL A 56 -1.55 -3.03 -19.52
C VAL A 56 -2.61 -1.95 -19.33
N ALA A 57 -2.23 -0.75 -18.90
CA ALA A 57 -3.15 0.37 -18.69
C ALA A 57 -3.85 0.82 -20.00
N ARG A 58 -3.27 0.53 -21.17
CA ARG A 58 -3.91 0.83 -22.48
C ARG A 58 -4.91 -0.24 -22.92
N LYS A 59 -5.01 -1.36 -22.22
CA LYS A 59 -5.93 -2.46 -22.59
C LYS A 59 -7.33 -2.18 -22.04
N PRO A 60 -8.39 -2.12 -22.88
CA PRO A 60 -9.75 -1.77 -22.43
C PRO A 60 -10.30 -2.66 -21.32
N HIS A 61 -9.90 -3.93 -21.28
CA HIS A 61 -10.36 -4.90 -20.27
C HIS A 61 -9.62 -4.79 -18.92
N ALA A 62 -8.59 -3.96 -18.83
CA ALA A 62 -7.84 -3.76 -17.57
C ALA A 62 -8.58 -2.86 -16.56
N HIS A 63 -9.65 -2.18 -16.98
CA HIS A 63 -10.37 -1.17 -16.19
C HIS A 63 -11.68 -1.68 -15.59
N ARG A 64 -11.73 -2.93 -15.21
CA ARG A 64 -12.91 -3.56 -14.59
C ARG A 64 -12.80 -3.53 -13.06
N TYR A 65 -13.90 -3.89 -12.40
CA TYR A 65 -13.86 -4.14 -10.96
C TYR A 65 -12.76 -5.15 -10.62
N SER A 66 -12.09 -4.90 -9.49
CA SER A 66 -11.08 -5.82 -8.98
C SER A 66 -11.70 -7.17 -8.60
N ALA A 67 -11.00 -8.26 -8.88
CA ALA A 67 -11.35 -9.57 -8.33
C ALA A 67 -10.95 -9.60 -6.86
N SER A 68 -11.89 -9.90 -5.95
CA SER A 68 -11.69 -9.86 -4.49
C SER A 68 -10.47 -10.64 -3.99
N ARG A 69 -10.13 -11.75 -4.65
CA ARG A 69 -8.95 -12.58 -4.32
C ARG A 69 -7.72 -12.29 -5.18
N GLY A 70 -7.81 -11.32 -6.08
CA GLY A 70 -6.84 -11.09 -7.13
C GLY A 70 -7.09 -11.96 -8.37
N ILE A 71 -6.66 -11.45 -9.53
CA ILE A 71 -6.79 -12.18 -10.80
C ILE A 71 -5.96 -13.47 -10.80
N PRO A 72 -6.42 -14.56 -11.45
CA PRO A 72 -5.70 -15.84 -11.44
C PRO A 72 -4.25 -15.74 -11.92
N GLY A 73 -3.98 -14.90 -12.92
CA GLY A 73 -2.61 -14.69 -13.43
C GLY A 73 -1.66 -14.15 -12.35
N LEU A 74 -2.10 -13.20 -11.54
CA LEU A 74 -1.30 -12.63 -10.47
C LEU A 74 -1.05 -13.65 -9.34
N ARG A 75 -2.09 -14.39 -8.93
CA ARG A 75 -1.94 -15.44 -7.91
C ARG A 75 -0.95 -16.54 -8.34
N LYS A 76 -1.05 -16.98 -9.62
CA LYS A 76 -0.08 -17.93 -10.20
C LYS A 76 1.34 -17.36 -10.22
N ALA A 77 1.50 -16.08 -10.56
CA ALA A 77 2.80 -15.41 -10.55
C ALA A 77 3.41 -15.36 -9.15
N HIS A 78 2.60 -15.07 -8.12
CA HIS A 78 3.03 -15.11 -6.72
C HIS A 78 3.48 -16.53 -6.31
N ALA A 79 2.67 -17.55 -6.59
CA ALA A 79 3.04 -18.94 -6.29
C ALA A 79 4.35 -19.35 -6.99
N ALA A 80 4.51 -18.99 -8.27
CA ALA A 80 5.74 -19.26 -9.02
C ALA A 80 6.95 -18.50 -8.45
N TYR A 81 6.77 -17.27 -7.99
CA TYR A 81 7.82 -16.49 -7.33
C TYR A 81 8.28 -17.17 -6.04
N TYR A 82 7.35 -17.57 -5.18
CA TYR A 82 7.65 -18.25 -3.91
C TYR A 82 8.38 -19.57 -4.14
N LYS A 83 7.95 -20.35 -5.14
CA LYS A 83 8.65 -21.58 -5.52
C LYS A 83 10.08 -21.31 -5.96
N ARG A 84 10.29 -20.33 -6.84
CA ARG A 84 11.61 -20.00 -7.38
C ARG A 84 12.55 -19.40 -6.33
N ARG A 85 12.04 -18.52 -5.48
CA ARG A 85 12.87 -17.75 -4.56
C ARG A 85 13.11 -18.43 -3.22
N PHE A 86 12.12 -19.19 -2.74
CA PHE A 86 12.12 -19.75 -1.39
C PHE A 86 11.92 -21.27 -1.36
N GLY A 87 11.71 -21.93 -2.50
CA GLY A 87 11.42 -23.37 -2.56
C GLY A 87 10.03 -23.77 -2.06
N VAL A 88 9.17 -22.80 -1.75
CA VAL A 88 7.83 -23.05 -1.23
C VAL A 88 6.84 -23.24 -2.37
N THR A 89 6.15 -24.37 -2.38
CA THR A 89 5.07 -24.65 -3.34
C THR A 89 3.74 -24.25 -2.74
N LEU A 90 3.00 -23.37 -3.42
CA LEU A 90 1.67 -22.85 -3.01
C LEU A 90 0.64 -23.19 -4.09
N ASP A 91 -0.56 -23.55 -3.65
CA ASP A 91 -1.74 -23.62 -4.52
C ASP A 91 -2.26 -22.19 -4.76
N PRO A 92 -2.22 -21.67 -6.01
CA PRO A 92 -2.63 -20.31 -6.30
C PRO A 92 -4.11 -20.04 -6.05
N ASP A 93 -4.94 -21.07 -5.97
CA ASP A 93 -6.39 -20.92 -5.79
C ASP A 93 -6.83 -21.07 -4.33
N ARG A 94 -6.05 -21.72 -3.49
CA ARG A 94 -6.40 -22.00 -2.09
C ARG A 94 -5.49 -21.30 -1.08
N GLU A 95 -4.24 -20.99 -1.45
CA GLU A 95 -3.21 -20.53 -0.52
C GLU A 95 -2.66 -19.14 -0.88
N VAL A 96 -3.23 -18.48 -1.90
CA VAL A 96 -2.80 -17.14 -2.33
C VAL A 96 -3.99 -16.19 -2.43
N ILE A 97 -3.88 -15.07 -1.76
CA ILE A 97 -4.78 -13.92 -1.88
C ILE A 97 -3.97 -12.65 -2.18
N VAL A 98 -4.48 -11.79 -3.03
CA VAL A 98 -3.86 -10.50 -3.35
C VAL A 98 -4.50 -9.41 -2.51
N THR A 99 -3.69 -8.55 -1.91
CA THR A 99 -4.13 -7.39 -1.13
C THR A 99 -3.60 -6.09 -1.73
N LEU A 100 -4.25 -4.98 -1.44
CA LEU A 100 -3.81 -3.64 -1.84
C LEU A 100 -2.73 -3.13 -0.87
N GLY A 101 -1.57 -3.77 -0.94
CA GLY A 101 -0.44 -3.51 -0.07
C GLY A 101 -0.44 -4.35 1.21
N SER A 102 0.71 -4.35 1.90
CA SER A 102 0.93 -5.18 3.10
C SER A 102 0.09 -4.75 4.30
N LYS A 103 -0.21 -3.47 4.44
CA LYS A 103 -1.02 -2.95 5.57
C LYS A 103 -2.42 -3.54 5.57
N GLU A 104 -3.08 -3.59 4.42
CA GLU A 104 -4.39 -4.25 4.28
C GLU A 104 -4.29 -5.73 4.60
N GLY A 105 -3.28 -6.41 4.06
CA GLY A 105 -3.06 -7.83 4.31
C GLY A 105 -2.87 -8.14 5.80
N LEU A 106 -2.04 -7.38 6.49
CA LEU A 106 -1.79 -7.56 7.93
C LEU A 106 -3.03 -7.26 8.78
N ALA A 107 -3.73 -6.17 8.50
CA ALA A 107 -4.93 -5.80 9.25
C ALA A 107 -6.04 -6.85 9.09
N ASN A 108 -6.29 -7.28 7.86
CA ASN A 108 -7.31 -8.30 7.59
C ASN A 108 -6.93 -9.67 8.15
N LEU A 109 -5.65 -10.04 8.09
CA LEU A 109 -5.16 -11.28 8.69
C LEU A 109 -5.37 -11.27 10.20
N ALA A 110 -4.96 -10.20 10.88
CA ALA A 110 -5.16 -10.06 12.32
C ALA A 110 -6.64 -10.21 12.68
N GLN A 111 -7.53 -9.51 11.99
CA GLN A 111 -8.98 -9.62 12.24
C GLN A 111 -9.53 -11.03 11.99
N ALA A 112 -8.96 -11.75 11.02
CA ALA A 112 -9.46 -13.09 10.66
C ALA A 112 -9.03 -14.18 11.63
N ILE A 113 -7.87 -14.04 12.29
CA ILE A 113 -7.27 -15.12 13.09
C ILE A 113 -7.24 -14.84 14.60
N THR A 114 -7.61 -13.62 15.05
CA THR A 114 -7.61 -13.26 16.46
C THR A 114 -9.02 -13.14 17.03
N ALA A 115 -9.17 -13.47 18.30
CA ALA A 115 -10.39 -13.35 19.08
C ALA A 115 -10.16 -12.49 20.33
N PRO A 116 -11.24 -12.00 21.00
CA PRO A 116 -11.11 -11.31 22.28
C PRO A 116 -10.39 -12.19 23.32
N GLY A 117 -9.29 -11.65 23.87
CA GLY A 117 -8.45 -12.36 24.86
C GLY A 117 -7.17 -12.95 24.28
N ASP A 118 -7.00 -12.98 22.95
CA ASP A 118 -5.74 -13.40 22.35
C ASP A 118 -4.64 -12.35 22.58
N VAL A 119 -3.42 -12.82 22.74
CA VAL A 119 -2.21 -11.99 22.86
C VAL A 119 -1.48 -12.01 21.51
N VAL A 120 -1.17 -10.82 20.99
CA VAL A 120 -0.50 -10.63 19.68
C VAL A 120 0.81 -9.87 19.89
#